data_6a80a5dd339e591b4ad41888a726258d
#
_entry.id   6a80a5dd339e591b4ad41888a726258d
#
_cell.length_a   1.000
_cell.length_b   1.000
_cell.length_c   1.000
_cell.angle_alpha   90.00
_cell.angle_beta   90.00
_cell.angle_gamma   90.00
#
_symmetry.space_group_name_H-M   'P 1'
#
loop_
_entity.id
_entity.type
_entity.pdbx_description
1 polymer ?
#
loop_
_entity_poly.entity_id
_entity_poly.type
_entity_poly.pdbx_seq_one_letter_code
_entity_poly.pdbx_strand_id
1 'polypeptide(L)'
;MMQQAQQLQENQPMMEQRFQAQKKQALQSIQQATTTIQQSASMNNLQSLQQAQQQLQQATQQLNQMQGLAVTQSTTATQQQLEQVQQQIEQASQTLGLIDSLNQGNNSFKKG
;
A
#
# COMPACT_ATOMS: atom_id res chain seq x y z
N MET A 1 33.50 23.45 -5.34
CA MET A 1 32.44 23.71 -4.37
C MET A 1 31.09 23.89 -5.03
N MET A 2 31.00 24.65 -6.12
CA MET A 2 29.71 24.82 -6.83
C MET A 2 29.19 23.52 -7.41
N GLN A 3 30.06 22.62 -7.87
CA GLN A 3 29.66 21.35 -8.44
C GLN A 3 29.03 20.44 -7.40
N GLN A 4 29.55 20.45 -6.17
CA GLN A 4 28.98 19.65 -5.08
C GLN A 4 27.59 20.14 -4.69
N ALA A 5 27.38 21.45 -4.67
CA ALA A 5 26.07 22.01 -4.37
C ALA A 5 25.06 21.65 -5.45
N GLN A 6 25.48 21.68 -6.71
CA GLN A 6 24.63 21.28 -7.82
C GLN A 6 24.27 19.79 -7.77
N GLN A 7 25.24 18.95 -7.42
CA GLN A 7 24.97 17.51 -7.27
C GLN A 7 23.99 17.23 -6.15
N LEU A 8 24.10 17.95 -5.03
CA LEU A 8 23.17 17.79 -3.93
C LEU A 8 21.75 18.22 -4.33
N GLN A 9 21.66 19.32 -5.10
CA GLN A 9 20.37 19.80 -5.60
C GLN A 9 19.77 18.82 -6.62
N GLU A 10 20.60 18.17 -7.42
CA GLU A 10 20.14 17.18 -8.40
C GLU A 10 19.66 15.91 -7.69
N ASN A 11 20.35 15.49 -6.63
CA ASN A 11 19.99 14.28 -5.90
C ASN A 11 18.66 14.39 -5.16
N GLN A 12 18.38 15.55 -4.57
CA GLN A 12 17.13 15.78 -3.85
C GLN A 12 15.89 15.66 -4.73
N PRO A 13 15.85 16.31 -5.91
CA PRO A 13 14.70 16.15 -6.79
C PRO A 13 14.53 14.70 -7.28
N MET A 14 15.62 14.00 -7.53
CA MET A 14 15.53 12.60 -7.95
C MET A 14 14.95 11.72 -6.86
N MET A 15 15.36 11.93 -5.61
CA MET A 15 14.83 11.17 -4.47
C MET A 15 13.36 11.47 -4.26
N GLU A 16 12.97 12.74 -4.39
CA GLU A 16 11.56 13.11 -4.30
C GLU A 16 10.75 12.46 -5.40
N GLN A 17 11.26 12.45 -6.62
CA GLN A 17 10.58 11.80 -7.74
C GLN A 17 10.42 10.31 -7.49
N ARG A 18 11.47 9.65 -6.97
CA ARG A 18 11.39 8.23 -6.64
C ARG A 18 10.37 7.98 -5.53
N PHE A 19 10.38 8.83 -4.51
CA PHE A 19 9.45 8.72 -3.41
C PHE A 19 8.02 8.87 -3.91
N GLN A 20 7.75 9.89 -4.73
CA GLN A 20 6.42 10.12 -5.29
C GLN A 20 6.01 8.99 -6.24
N ALA A 21 6.95 8.47 -7.03
CA ALA A 21 6.66 7.34 -7.90
C ALA A 21 6.28 6.10 -7.10
N GLN A 22 7.01 5.80 -6.02
CA GLN A 22 6.70 4.67 -5.15
C GLN A 22 5.36 4.88 -4.46
N LYS A 23 5.08 6.11 -4.00
CA LYS A 23 3.80 6.43 -3.39
C LYS A 23 2.67 6.18 -4.38
N LYS A 24 2.82 6.64 -5.61
CA LYS A 24 1.81 6.45 -6.65
C LYS A 24 1.57 4.97 -6.91
N GLN A 25 2.63 4.18 -7.01
CA GLN A 25 2.51 2.73 -7.20
C GLN A 25 1.82 2.07 -6.00
N ALA A 26 2.18 2.48 -4.79
CA ALA A 26 1.55 1.94 -3.59
C ALA A 26 0.06 2.26 -3.58
N LEU A 27 -0.32 3.50 -3.89
CA LEU A 27 -1.72 3.89 -3.94
C LEU A 27 -2.48 3.14 -5.01
N GLN A 28 -1.87 2.90 -6.17
CA GLN A 28 -2.48 2.10 -7.24
C GLN A 28 -2.70 0.66 -6.78
N SER A 29 -1.71 0.06 -6.12
CA SER A 29 -1.85 -1.30 -5.57
C SER A 29 -2.97 -1.36 -4.55
N ILE A 30 -3.07 -0.34 -3.69
CA ILE A 30 -4.14 -0.27 -2.68
C ILE A 30 -5.51 -0.14 -3.35
N GLN A 31 -5.62 0.70 -4.39
CA GLN A 31 -6.87 0.86 -5.12
C GLN A 31 -7.28 -0.44 -5.80
N GLN A 32 -6.33 -1.13 -6.42
CA GLN A 32 -6.60 -2.43 -7.04
C GLN A 32 -7.05 -3.43 -5.98
N ALA A 33 -6.39 -3.46 -4.84
CA ALA A 33 -6.77 -4.34 -3.74
C ALA A 33 -8.17 -4.02 -3.25
N THR A 34 -8.49 -2.74 -3.06
CA THR A 34 -9.79 -2.31 -2.59
C THR A 34 -10.89 -2.72 -3.58
N THR A 35 -10.65 -2.52 -4.87
CA THR A 35 -11.60 -2.93 -5.91
C THR A 35 -11.81 -4.44 -5.89
N THR A 36 -10.71 -5.19 -5.78
CA THR A 36 -10.78 -6.65 -5.71
C THR A 36 -11.54 -7.11 -4.47
N ILE A 37 -11.32 -6.46 -3.33
CA ILE A 37 -12.03 -6.76 -2.08
C ILE A 37 -13.53 -6.52 -2.25
N GLN A 38 -13.91 -5.41 -2.86
CA GLN A 38 -15.32 -5.09 -3.09
C GLN A 38 -15.98 -6.12 -4.02
N GLN A 39 -15.28 -6.52 -5.06
CA GLN A 39 -15.76 -7.57 -5.96
C GLN A 39 -15.89 -8.91 -5.24
N SER A 40 -14.93 -9.22 -4.37
CA SER A 40 -14.97 -10.45 -3.59
C SER A 40 -16.18 -10.49 -2.67
N ALA A 41 -16.52 -9.36 -2.07
CA ALA A 41 -17.68 -9.27 -1.17
C ALA A 41 -18.98 -9.60 -1.91
N SER A 42 -19.08 -9.16 -3.19
CA SER A 42 -20.25 -9.41 -4.01
C SER A 42 -20.34 -10.86 -4.49
N MET A 43 -19.18 -11.45 -4.80
CA MET A 43 -19.12 -12.74 -5.51
C MET A 43 -18.78 -13.92 -4.61
N ASN A 44 -18.36 -13.69 -3.37
CA ASN A 44 -17.86 -14.74 -2.47
C ASN A 44 -16.78 -15.59 -3.12
N ASN A 45 -15.83 -14.94 -3.80
CA ASN A 45 -14.80 -15.62 -4.57
C ASN A 45 -13.49 -15.64 -3.79
N LEU A 46 -13.06 -16.83 -3.39
CA LEU A 46 -11.84 -17.02 -2.60
C LEU A 46 -10.59 -16.59 -3.37
N GLN A 47 -10.57 -16.84 -4.69
CA GLN A 47 -9.44 -16.43 -5.52
C GLN A 47 -9.26 -14.91 -5.53
N SER A 48 -10.37 -14.18 -5.56
CA SER A 48 -10.31 -12.71 -5.51
C SER A 48 -9.75 -12.23 -4.20
N LEU A 49 -10.09 -12.87 -3.08
CA LEU A 49 -9.53 -12.53 -1.77
C LEU A 49 -8.02 -12.77 -1.74
N GLN A 50 -7.56 -13.88 -2.30
CA GLN A 50 -6.13 -14.17 -2.39
C GLN A 50 -5.41 -13.14 -3.26
N GLN A 51 -6.03 -12.76 -4.36
CA GLN A 51 -5.47 -11.72 -5.24
C GLN A 51 -5.35 -10.39 -4.52
N ALA A 52 -6.37 -10.02 -3.74
CA ALA A 52 -6.35 -8.80 -2.94
C ALA A 52 -5.21 -8.83 -1.92
N GLN A 53 -5.00 -9.99 -1.28
CA GLN A 53 -3.89 -10.15 -0.34
C GLN A 53 -2.55 -9.90 -1.03
N GLN A 54 -2.36 -10.45 -2.22
CA GLN A 54 -1.13 -10.24 -2.98
C GLN A 54 -0.93 -8.77 -3.33
N GLN A 55 -2.01 -8.09 -3.72
CA GLN A 55 -1.94 -6.67 -4.05
C GLN A 55 -1.59 -5.83 -2.83
N LEU A 56 -2.12 -6.18 -1.65
CA LEU A 56 -1.77 -5.51 -0.41
C LEU A 56 -0.32 -5.78 -0.01
N GLN A 57 0.17 -6.99 -0.24
CA GLN A 57 1.58 -7.30 0.00
C GLN A 57 2.49 -6.47 -0.89
N GLN A 58 2.12 -6.29 -2.16
CA GLN A 58 2.88 -5.41 -3.06
C GLN A 58 2.88 -3.98 -2.55
N ALA A 59 1.72 -3.49 -2.09
CA ALA A 59 1.64 -2.14 -1.52
C ALA A 59 2.54 -2.01 -0.29
N THR A 60 2.58 -3.04 0.55
CA THR A 60 3.44 -3.05 1.73
C THR A 60 4.91 -3.00 1.35
N GLN A 61 5.32 -3.76 0.33
CA GLN A 61 6.68 -3.71 -0.17
C GLN A 61 7.04 -2.33 -0.69
N GLN A 62 6.11 -1.70 -1.42
CA GLN A 62 6.31 -0.35 -1.92
C GLN A 62 6.42 0.66 -0.79
N LEU A 63 5.62 0.48 0.27
CA LEU A 63 5.73 1.32 1.47
C LEU A 63 7.10 1.16 2.12
N ASN A 64 7.61 -0.06 2.21
CA ASN A 64 8.94 -0.31 2.76
C ASN A 64 10.02 0.40 1.94
N GLN A 65 9.89 0.39 0.62
CA GLN A 65 10.81 1.12 -0.25
C GLN A 65 10.72 2.62 -0.01
N MET A 66 9.50 3.16 0.16
CA MET A 66 9.31 4.56 0.50
C MET A 66 9.98 4.90 1.82
N GLN A 67 9.85 4.04 2.82
CA GLN A 67 10.51 4.24 4.11
C GLN A 67 12.01 4.29 3.98
N GLY A 68 12.59 3.43 3.12
CA GLY A 68 14.01 3.45 2.84
C GLY A 68 14.46 4.75 2.21
N LEU A 69 13.69 5.28 1.27
CA LEU A 69 13.98 6.57 0.65
C LEU A 69 13.84 7.72 1.66
N ALA A 70 12.88 7.61 2.57
CA ALA A 70 12.61 8.65 3.56
C ALA A 70 13.71 8.76 4.61
N VAL A 71 14.52 7.73 4.79
CA VAL A 71 15.66 7.76 5.74
C VAL A 71 16.60 8.90 5.39
N THR A 72 16.79 9.18 4.10
CA THR A 72 17.68 10.23 3.63
C THR A 72 17.01 11.60 3.59
N GLN A 73 15.67 11.65 3.61
CA GLN A 73 14.91 12.91 3.57
C GLN A 73 13.77 12.84 4.57
N SER A 74 14.10 12.89 5.84
CA SER A 74 13.12 12.77 6.92
C SER A 74 12.50 14.14 7.22
N THR A 75 11.54 14.55 6.39
CA THR A 75 10.76 15.77 6.63
C THR A 75 9.39 15.39 7.20
N THR A 76 8.72 16.38 7.79
CA THR A 76 7.36 16.19 8.30
C THR A 76 6.42 15.78 7.17
N ALA A 77 6.55 16.40 6.01
CA ALA A 77 5.73 16.07 4.85
C ALA A 77 5.92 14.62 4.41
N THR A 78 7.17 14.14 4.40
CA THR A 78 7.50 12.78 4.05
C THR A 78 6.88 11.79 5.04
N GLN A 79 7.00 12.11 6.34
CA GLN A 79 6.42 11.28 7.40
C GLN A 79 4.90 11.19 7.28
N GLN A 80 4.25 12.31 7.00
CA GLN A 80 2.79 12.33 6.84
C GLN A 80 2.36 11.49 5.64
N GLN A 81 3.10 11.52 4.55
CA GLN A 81 2.79 10.73 3.37
C GLN A 81 2.97 9.24 3.64
N LEU A 82 4.01 8.86 4.39
CA LEU A 82 4.21 7.47 4.80
C LEU A 82 3.06 6.98 5.66
N GLU A 83 2.65 7.79 6.65
CA GLU A 83 1.53 7.44 7.51
C GLU A 83 0.24 7.30 6.73
N GLN A 84 0.01 8.18 5.76
CA GLN A 84 -1.19 8.13 4.94
C GLN A 84 -1.26 6.82 4.15
N VAL A 85 -0.17 6.42 3.51
CA VAL A 85 -0.12 5.18 2.77
C VAL A 85 -0.30 3.98 3.71
N GLN A 86 0.37 4.01 4.86
CA GLN A 86 0.26 2.95 5.85
C GLN A 86 -1.17 2.78 6.34
N GLN A 87 -1.86 3.88 6.64
CA GLN A 87 -3.24 3.84 7.08
C GLN A 87 -4.16 3.25 6.01
N GLN A 88 -3.94 3.59 4.76
CA GLN A 88 -4.75 3.04 3.66
C GLN A 88 -4.53 1.54 3.51
N ILE A 89 -3.28 1.08 3.65
CA ILE A 89 -2.98 -0.36 3.64
C ILE A 89 -3.70 -1.05 4.79
N GLU A 90 -3.64 -0.47 5.98
CA GLU A 90 -4.30 -1.04 7.16
C GLU A 90 -5.81 -1.12 6.99
N GLN A 91 -6.42 -0.06 6.46
CA GLN A 91 -7.86 -0.05 6.20
C GLN A 91 -8.26 -1.13 5.21
N ALA A 92 -7.51 -1.27 4.13
CA ALA A 92 -7.78 -2.30 3.14
C ALA A 92 -7.57 -3.69 3.73
N SER A 93 -6.54 -3.88 4.54
CA SER A 93 -6.28 -5.14 5.23
C SER A 93 -7.40 -5.51 6.18
N GLN A 94 -7.91 -4.54 6.94
CA GLN A 94 -9.03 -4.77 7.86
C GLN A 94 -10.29 -5.17 7.11
N THR A 95 -10.58 -4.49 6.00
CA THR A 95 -11.74 -4.82 5.17
C THR A 95 -11.61 -6.22 4.60
N LEU A 96 -10.42 -6.58 4.11
CA LEU A 96 -10.15 -7.92 3.62
C LEU A 96 -10.35 -8.97 4.70
N GLY A 97 -9.84 -8.69 5.90
CA GLY A 97 -10.00 -9.59 7.05
C GLY A 97 -11.46 -9.78 7.44
N LEU A 98 -12.26 -8.72 7.39
CA LEU A 98 -13.69 -8.81 7.67
C LEU A 98 -14.40 -9.70 6.66
N ILE A 99 -14.12 -9.53 5.37
CA ILE A 99 -14.74 -10.31 4.32
C ILE A 99 -14.34 -11.78 4.44
N ASP A 100 -13.06 -12.05 4.71
CA ASP A 100 -12.58 -13.40 4.91
C ASP A 100 -13.27 -14.05 6.12
N SER A 101 -13.41 -13.32 7.22
CA SER A 101 -14.10 -13.80 8.41
C SER A 101 -15.57 -14.10 8.14
N LEU A 102 -16.24 -13.24 7.37
CA LEU A 102 -17.63 -13.45 7.00
C LEU A 102 -17.78 -14.70 6.14
N ASN A 103 -16.87 -14.93 5.20
CA ASN A 103 -16.90 -16.13 4.37
C ASN A 103 -16.68 -17.37 5.20
N GLN A 104 -15.76 -17.36 6.15
CA GLN A 104 -15.52 -18.47 7.05
C GLN A 104 -16.72 -18.69 7.97
N GLY A 105 -17.30 -17.59 8.48
CA GLY A 105 -18.50 -17.68 9.29
C GLY A 105 -19.67 -18.29 8.56
N ASN A 106 -19.88 -17.89 7.31
CA ASN A 106 -20.93 -18.46 6.47
C ASN A 106 -20.72 -19.95 6.24
N ASN A 107 -19.48 -20.36 6.00
CA ASN A 107 -19.17 -21.76 5.85
C ASN A 107 -19.45 -22.54 7.12
N SER A 108 -19.16 -21.96 8.28
CA SER A 108 -19.45 -22.59 9.56
C SER A 108 -20.95 -22.75 9.77
N PHE A 109 -21.74 -21.76 9.39
CA PHE A 109 -23.18 -21.83 9.47
C PHE A 109 -23.75 -22.91 8.56
N LYS A 110 -23.19 -23.07 7.37
CA LYS A 110 -23.66 -24.10 6.44
C LYS A 110 -23.39 -25.50 6.93
N LYS A 111 -22.35 -25.69 7.72
CA LYS A 111 -22.04 -26.98 8.30
C LYS A 111 -22.87 -27.26 9.54
N GLY A 112 -23.38 -26.25 10.17
CA GLY A 112 -24.22 -26.37 11.34
C GLY A 112 -25.63 -26.62 10.95
#